data_1da43c015b9c878116d205f4ba0370eb
#
_entry.id   1da43c015b9c878116d205f4ba0370eb
#
_cell.length_a   1.000
_cell.length_b   1.000
_cell.length_c   1.000
_cell.angle_alpha   90.00
_cell.angle_beta   90.00
_cell.angle_gamma   90.00
#
_symmetry.space_group_name_H-M   'P 1'
#
loop_
_entity.id
_entity.type
_entity.pdbx_description
1 polymer ?
#
loop_
_entity_poly.entity_id
_entity_poly.type
_entity_poly.pdbx_seq_one_letter_code
_entity_poly.pdbx_strand_id
1 'polypeptide(L)'
;EDISLPRPTGGLAVDHVSLSVKSGEILGIYGLMGAGRSEFFECVLGRHMHSTGKIFIDGEEIHARDVTRRIRKGLALIPEDRQREGLVQVLSIAGNLSLASLNRFARFFHINATAEKAAIRDAIRELSIKAPNPDFEVTSMSGGNQQKVVIAKWLMRKPRIILLNDPTRGIDVGTKQELYALLRKLADEGAAI
;
A
#
# COMPACT_ATOMS: atom_id res chain seq x y z
N GLU A 1 -2.17 18.48 5.91
CA GLU A 1 -2.41 19.57 6.84
C GLU A 1 -3.89 19.61 7.24
N ASP A 2 -4.16 19.65 8.55
CA ASP A 2 -5.49 19.84 9.12
C ASP A 2 -6.52 18.79 8.69
N ILE A 3 -6.10 17.53 8.60
CA ILE A 3 -6.97 16.43 8.17
C ILE A 3 -7.98 16.11 9.28
N SER A 4 -9.25 16.20 8.94
CA SER A 4 -10.36 15.86 9.85
C SER A 4 -11.39 14.97 9.15
N LEU A 5 -11.97 14.05 9.92
CA LEU A 5 -13.03 13.16 9.45
C LEU A 5 -14.15 13.07 10.49
N PRO A 6 -15.37 13.53 10.19
CA PRO A 6 -16.51 13.39 11.08
C PRO A 6 -16.97 11.93 11.19
N ARG A 7 -17.45 11.52 12.37
CA ARG A 7 -18.14 10.25 12.59
C ARG A 7 -19.63 10.39 12.32
N PRO A 8 -20.30 9.38 11.78
CA PRO A 8 -21.75 9.40 11.61
C PRO A 8 -22.52 9.58 12.93
N THR A 9 -21.94 9.11 14.03
CA THR A 9 -22.52 9.16 15.39
C THR A 9 -22.19 10.43 16.16
N GLY A 10 -21.54 11.41 15.52
CA GLY A 10 -21.07 12.64 16.12
C GLY A 10 -19.61 12.58 16.60
N GLY A 11 -18.97 13.75 16.68
CA GLY A 11 -17.54 13.87 16.94
C GLY A 11 -16.66 13.57 15.72
N LEU A 12 -15.35 13.48 15.95
CA LEU A 12 -14.35 13.27 14.89
C LEU A 12 -13.70 11.89 15.04
N ALA A 13 -13.50 11.19 13.92
CA ALA A 13 -12.68 9.99 13.83
C ALA A 13 -11.21 10.37 13.65
N VAL A 14 -10.97 11.44 12.90
CA VAL A 14 -9.67 12.10 12.75
C VAL A 14 -9.89 13.56 13.09
N ASP A 15 -9.08 14.11 14.00
CA ASP A 15 -9.27 15.42 14.57
C ASP A 15 -8.06 16.32 14.30
N HIS A 16 -8.16 17.19 13.29
CA HIS A 16 -7.19 18.23 12.94
C HIS A 16 -5.73 17.76 12.87
N VAL A 17 -5.49 16.58 12.24
CA VAL A 17 -4.16 15.99 12.17
C VAL A 17 -3.33 16.66 11.08
N SER A 18 -2.16 17.17 11.47
CA SER A 18 -1.15 17.70 10.54
C SER A 18 0.17 16.97 10.74
N LEU A 19 0.78 16.50 9.65
CA LEU A 19 2.11 15.90 9.67
C LEU A 19 2.81 16.12 8.32
N SER A 20 4.13 15.99 8.33
CA SER A 20 4.93 16.00 7.12
C SER A 20 5.95 14.87 7.15
N VAL A 21 6.25 14.31 5.99
CA VAL A 21 7.25 13.25 5.81
C VAL A 21 8.14 13.64 4.63
N LYS A 22 9.45 13.55 4.82
CA LYS A 22 10.42 13.86 3.76
C LYS A 22 10.70 12.63 2.91
N SER A 23 11.20 12.87 1.69
CA SER A 23 11.78 11.79 0.87
C SER A 23 12.89 11.10 1.65
N GLY A 24 12.87 9.76 1.70
CA GLY A 24 13.81 8.95 2.46
C GLY A 24 13.51 8.83 3.97
N GLU A 25 12.42 9.41 4.44
CA GLU A 25 12.04 9.35 5.85
C GLU A 25 11.04 8.23 6.12
N ILE A 26 11.21 7.55 7.26
CA ILE A 26 10.22 6.63 7.84
C ILE A 26 9.63 7.29 9.08
N LEU A 27 8.37 7.74 8.99
CA LEU A 27 7.62 8.30 10.09
C LEU A 27 6.71 7.25 10.73
N GLY A 28 6.94 6.95 12.00
CA GLY A 28 6.10 6.04 12.78
C GLY A 28 4.93 6.77 13.44
N ILE A 29 3.70 6.32 13.17
CA ILE A 29 2.49 6.80 13.84
C ILE A 29 2.04 5.75 14.86
N TYR A 30 2.09 6.11 16.14
CA TYR A 30 1.67 5.24 17.23
C TYR A 30 0.34 5.74 17.84
N GLY A 31 -0.47 4.82 18.34
CA GLY A 31 -1.74 5.14 19.01
C GLY A 31 -2.50 3.89 19.42
N LEU A 32 -3.47 4.07 20.29
CA LEU A 32 -4.36 3.01 20.75
C LEU A 32 -5.25 2.49 19.60
N MET A 33 -5.80 1.29 19.80
CA MET A 33 -6.81 0.74 18.89
C MET A 33 -8.02 1.68 18.86
N GLY A 34 -8.53 1.99 17.66
CA GLY A 34 -9.65 2.94 17.51
C GLY A 34 -9.26 4.42 17.58
N ALA A 35 -7.97 4.75 17.64
CA ALA A 35 -7.48 6.15 17.66
C ALA A 35 -7.56 6.87 16.30
N GLY A 36 -8.22 6.31 15.29
CA GLY A 36 -8.39 6.95 13.98
C GLY A 36 -7.22 6.80 13.01
N ARG A 37 -6.24 5.94 13.30
CA ARG A 37 -5.05 5.75 12.41
C ARG A 37 -5.42 5.22 11.03
N SER A 38 -6.27 4.19 10.97
CA SER A 38 -6.73 3.61 9.70
C SER A 38 -7.51 4.64 8.90
N GLU A 39 -8.43 5.33 9.54
CA GLU A 39 -9.25 6.39 8.95
C GLU A 39 -8.37 7.55 8.44
N PHE A 40 -7.32 7.90 9.17
CA PHE A 40 -6.36 8.92 8.73
C PHE A 40 -5.66 8.51 7.42
N PHE A 41 -5.11 7.30 7.33
CA PHE A 41 -4.49 6.81 6.09
C PHE A 41 -5.49 6.74 4.94
N GLU A 42 -6.72 6.35 5.21
CA GLU A 42 -7.79 6.32 4.22
C GLU A 42 -8.18 7.73 3.75
N CYS A 43 -8.20 8.72 4.64
CA CYS A 43 -8.37 10.12 4.26
C CYS A 43 -7.23 10.58 3.34
N VAL A 44 -5.98 10.25 3.69
CA VAL A 44 -4.82 10.58 2.87
C VAL A 44 -4.90 9.90 1.49
N LEU A 45 -5.40 8.67 1.42
CA LEU A 45 -5.60 7.97 0.14
C LEU A 45 -6.82 8.50 -0.66
N GLY A 46 -7.78 9.19 0.00
CA GLY A 46 -9.00 9.71 -0.64
C GLY A 46 -10.19 8.76 -0.62
N ARG A 47 -10.23 7.81 0.31
CA ARG A 47 -11.39 6.89 0.49
C ARG A 47 -12.58 7.57 1.16
N HIS A 48 -12.35 8.66 1.93
CA HIS A 48 -13.38 9.39 2.66
C HIS A 48 -13.71 10.73 1.97
N MET A 49 -14.86 10.81 1.32
CA MET A 49 -15.30 12.01 0.58
C MET A 49 -15.62 13.19 1.50
N HIS A 50 -15.98 12.91 2.77
CA HIS A 50 -16.34 13.93 3.77
C HIS A 50 -15.15 14.39 4.64
N SER A 51 -13.94 13.89 4.36
CA SER A 51 -12.76 14.40 5.03
C SER A 51 -12.44 15.81 4.57
N THR A 52 -11.94 16.62 5.51
CA THR A 52 -11.44 17.98 5.25
C THR A 52 -9.93 18.04 5.38
N GLY A 53 -9.34 19.20 5.10
CA GLY A 53 -7.90 19.42 5.16
C GLY A 53 -7.24 19.34 3.78
N LYS A 54 -5.92 19.50 3.76
CA LYS A 54 -5.12 19.58 2.53
C LYS A 54 -3.99 18.58 2.53
N ILE A 55 -3.68 18.07 1.34
CA ILE A 55 -2.56 17.15 1.12
C ILE A 55 -1.64 17.76 0.08
N PHE A 56 -0.35 17.79 0.40
CA PHE A 56 0.69 18.30 -0.48
C PHE A 56 1.67 17.17 -0.83
N ILE A 57 2.09 17.11 -2.09
CA ILE A 57 3.23 16.27 -2.53
C ILE A 57 4.19 17.20 -3.26
N ASP A 58 5.44 17.25 -2.81
CA ASP A 58 6.48 18.14 -3.34
C ASP A 58 6.04 19.62 -3.36
N GLY A 59 5.29 20.06 -2.36
CA GLY A 59 4.77 21.43 -2.26
C GLY A 59 3.55 21.72 -3.13
N GLU A 60 3.11 20.80 -3.97
CA GLU A 60 1.91 20.92 -4.80
C GLU A 60 0.69 20.36 -4.07
N GLU A 61 -0.38 21.16 -3.90
CA GLU A 61 -1.63 20.70 -3.30
C GLU A 61 -2.34 19.70 -4.21
N ILE A 62 -2.72 18.55 -3.66
CA ILE A 62 -3.51 17.54 -4.37
C ILE A 62 -4.98 17.77 -4.11
N HIS A 63 -5.66 18.46 -5.02
CA HIS A 63 -7.09 18.69 -4.95
C HIS A 63 -7.93 17.45 -5.28
N ALA A 64 -7.32 16.40 -5.82
CA ALA A 64 -8.02 15.20 -6.19
C ALA A 64 -8.50 14.42 -4.96
N ARG A 65 -9.83 14.32 -4.82
CA ARG A 65 -10.49 13.47 -3.81
C ARG A 65 -10.68 12.02 -4.28
N ASP A 66 -10.11 11.68 -5.43
CA ASP A 66 -10.24 10.38 -6.07
C ASP A 66 -9.00 9.53 -5.81
N VAL A 67 -9.21 8.35 -5.26
CA VAL A 67 -8.19 7.35 -4.95
C VAL A 67 -7.28 7.08 -6.16
N THR A 68 -7.86 6.90 -7.35
CA THR A 68 -7.10 6.59 -8.58
C THR A 68 -6.10 7.68 -8.91
N ARG A 69 -6.48 8.94 -8.78
CA ARG A 69 -5.58 10.07 -9.05
C ARG A 69 -4.46 10.15 -8.01
N ARG A 70 -4.77 9.91 -6.72
CA ARG A 70 -3.76 9.89 -5.67
C ARG A 70 -2.75 8.75 -5.86
N ILE A 71 -3.21 7.56 -6.24
CA ILE A 71 -2.34 6.46 -6.61
C ILE A 71 -1.46 6.83 -7.83
N ARG A 72 -2.00 7.55 -8.83
CA ARG A 72 -1.21 8.04 -9.98
C ARG A 72 -0.14 9.06 -9.58
N LYS A 73 -0.36 9.84 -8.53
CA LYS A 73 0.63 10.75 -7.94
C LYS A 73 1.70 10.02 -7.10
N GLY A 74 1.64 8.70 -7.01
CA GLY A 74 2.66 7.86 -6.38
C GLY A 74 2.33 7.43 -4.95
N LEU A 75 1.09 7.56 -4.47
CA LEU A 75 0.68 7.01 -3.18
C LEU A 75 0.36 5.52 -3.28
N ALA A 76 0.75 4.78 -2.25
CA ALA A 76 0.32 3.41 -2.03
C ALA A 76 -0.14 3.24 -0.59
N LEU A 77 -1.15 2.40 -0.35
CA LEU A 77 -1.61 2.01 0.99
C LEU A 77 -1.57 0.51 1.13
N ILE A 78 -0.78 0.03 2.07
CA ILE A 78 -0.79 -1.34 2.55
C ILE A 78 -1.77 -1.39 3.73
N PRO A 79 -2.92 -2.08 3.60
CA PRO A 79 -3.96 -2.08 4.61
C PRO A 79 -3.61 -2.98 5.80
N GLU A 80 -4.31 -2.77 6.93
CA GLU A 80 -4.20 -3.58 8.13
C GLU A 80 -4.70 -5.01 7.91
N ASP A 81 -5.87 -5.17 7.27
CA ASP A 81 -6.44 -6.46 6.93
C ASP A 81 -6.10 -6.83 5.48
N ARG A 82 -4.98 -7.55 5.32
CA ARG A 82 -4.53 -8.01 4.01
C ARG A 82 -5.52 -8.94 3.31
N GLN A 83 -6.29 -9.71 4.08
CA GLN A 83 -7.21 -10.70 3.49
C GLN A 83 -8.46 -10.05 2.91
N ARG A 84 -8.98 -9.02 3.57
CA ARG A 84 -10.20 -8.33 3.14
C ARG A 84 -9.93 -7.20 2.15
N GLU A 85 -8.81 -6.49 2.32
CA GLU A 85 -8.53 -5.27 1.57
C GLU A 85 -7.27 -5.36 0.70
N GLY A 86 -6.35 -6.25 1.07
CA GLY A 86 -5.06 -6.37 0.39
C GLY A 86 -5.04 -7.36 -0.76
N LEU A 87 -5.81 -8.43 -0.69
CA LEU A 87 -5.77 -9.56 -1.61
C LEU A 87 -7.14 -9.85 -2.23
N VAL A 88 -7.14 -10.35 -3.45
CA VAL A 88 -8.31 -10.98 -4.07
C VAL A 88 -8.13 -12.49 -3.93
N GLN A 89 -8.87 -13.09 -3.00
CA GLN A 89 -8.66 -14.47 -2.54
C GLN A 89 -8.79 -15.53 -3.64
N VAL A 90 -9.69 -15.28 -4.61
CA VAL A 90 -9.94 -16.19 -5.76
C VAL A 90 -8.95 -16.03 -6.90
N LEU A 91 -8.03 -15.07 -6.81
CA LEU A 91 -6.99 -14.90 -7.81
C LEU A 91 -5.71 -15.65 -7.41
N SER A 92 -4.95 -16.02 -8.44
CA SER A 92 -3.61 -16.56 -8.25
C SER A 92 -2.66 -15.54 -7.61
N ILE A 93 -1.52 -16.04 -7.15
CA ILE A 93 -0.41 -15.21 -6.65
C ILE A 93 0.00 -14.21 -7.73
N ALA A 94 0.18 -14.68 -8.98
CA ALA A 94 0.52 -13.84 -10.12
C ALA A 94 -0.52 -12.77 -10.39
N GLY A 95 -1.82 -13.15 -10.39
CA GLY A 95 -2.93 -12.20 -10.58
C GLY A 95 -2.98 -11.13 -9.50
N ASN A 96 -2.75 -11.49 -8.23
CA ASN A 96 -2.67 -10.52 -7.16
C ASN A 96 -1.48 -9.55 -7.31
N LEU A 97 -0.31 -10.07 -7.70
CA LEU A 97 0.91 -9.26 -7.88
C LEU A 97 0.73 -8.20 -8.96
N SER A 98 0.20 -8.57 -10.14
CA SER A 98 0.08 -7.64 -11.27
C SER A 98 -1.12 -6.70 -11.17
N LEU A 99 -2.14 -7.01 -10.34
CA LEU A 99 -3.44 -6.34 -10.31
C LEU A 99 -3.34 -4.81 -10.24
N ALA A 100 -2.53 -4.27 -9.35
CA ALA A 100 -2.39 -2.82 -9.17
C ALA A 100 -1.62 -2.14 -10.32
N SER A 101 -0.89 -2.90 -11.13
CA SER A 101 0.00 -2.41 -12.18
C SER A 101 -0.37 -2.88 -13.59
N LEU A 102 -1.53 -3.51 -13.79
CA LEU A 102 -1.97 -4.04 -15.08
C LEU A 102 -1.91 -3.02 -16.20
N ASN A 103 -2.24 -1.77 -15.93
CA ASN A 103 -2.18 -0.69 -16.92
C ASN A 103 -0.77 -0.42 -17.47
N ARG A 104 0.30 -0.86 -16.80
CA ARG A 104 1.69 -0.77 -17.30
C ARG A 104 1.98 -1.81 -18.38
N PHE A 105 1.24 -2.92 -18.37
CA PHE A 105 1.38 -4.03 -19.31
C PHE A 105 0.32 -3.98 -20.40
N ALA A 106 -0.75 -3.19 -20.21
CA ALA A 106 -1.85 -3.04 -21.17
C ALA A 106 -1.50 -2.00 -22.25
N ARG A 107 -1.68 -2.38 -23.53
CA ARG A 107 -1.59 -1.49 -24.67
C ARG A 107 -2.66 -1.87 -25.71
N PHE A 108 -3.45 -0.92 -26.17
CA PHE A 108 -4.49 -1.13 -27.20
C PHE A 108 -5.37 -2.37 -26.90
N PHE A 109 -5.91 -2.48 -25.68
CA PHE A 109 -6.75 -3.60 -25.21
C PHE A 109 -6.05 -4.97 -25.11
N HIS A 110 -4.75 -5.04 -25.28
CA HIS A 110 -3.96 -6.27 -25.10
C HIS A 110 -3.01 -6.13 -23.92
N ILE A 111 -2.85 -7.23 -23.17
CA ILE A 111 -1.85 -7.32 -22.10
C ILE A 111 -0.61 -7.97 -22.66
N ASN A 112 0.55 -7.34 -22.51
CA ASN A 112 1.83 -7.94 -22.81
C ASN A 112 2.18 -8.98 -21.74
N ALA A 113 1.72 -10.21 -21.94
CA ALA A 113 1.90 -11.30 -20.99
C ALA A 113 3.38 -11.62 -20.71
N THR A 114 4.26 -11.41 -21.68
CA THR A 114 5.70 -11.64 -21.49
C THR A 114 6.30 -10.64 -20.53
N ALA A 115 5.99 -9.35 -20.70
CA ALA A 115 6.46 -8.28 -19.81
C ALA A 115 5.84 -8.42 -18.41
N GLU A 116 4.56 -8.76 -18.32
CA GLU A 116 3.88 -9.03 -17.05
C GLU A 116 4.54 -10.19 -16.29
N LYS A 117 4.71 -11.34 -16.93
CA LYS A 117 5.37 -12.52 -16.33
C LYS A 117 6.81 -12.23 -15.88
N ALA A 118 7.55 -11.43 -16.64
CA ALA A 118 8.89 -11.02 -16.25
C ALA A 118 8.85 -10.16 -14.96
N ALA A 119 7.98 -9.16 -14.91
CA ALA A 119 7.83 -8.29 -13.75
C ALA A 119 7.36 -9.06 -12.49
N ILE A 120 6.45 -10.03 -12.63
CA ILE A 120 6.02 -10.91 -11.55
C ILE A 120 7.21 -11.74 -11.01
N ARG A 121 8.01 -12.35 -11.88
CA ARG A 121 9.20 -13.12 -11.46
C ARG A 121 10.20 -12.26 -10.72
N ASP A 122 10.41 -11.05 -11.20
CA ASP A 122 11.32 -10.10 -10.53
C ASP A 122 10.81 -9.72 -9.15
N ALA A 123 9.52 -9.41 -8.99
CA ALA A 123 8.89 -9.09 -7.71
C ALA A 123 8.96 -10.25 -6.71
N ILE A 124 8.71 -11.49 -7.17
CA ILE A 124 8.84 -12.71 -6.35
C ILE A 124 10.28 -12.86 -5.84
N ARG A 125 11.26 -12.67 -6.71
CA ARG A 125 12.68 -12.77 -6.37
C ARG A 125 13.10 -11.66 -5.40
N GLU A 126 12.75 -10.42 -5.69
CA GLU A 126 13.16 -9.24 -4.92
C GLU A 126 12.65 -9.29 -3.47
N LEU A 127 11.41 -9.72 -3.27
CA LEU A 127 10.83 -9.85 -1.93
C LEU A 127 10.98 -11.25 -1.34
N SER A 128 11.73 -12.14 -1.99
CA SER A 128 11.89 -13.52 -1.53
C SER A 128 10.55 -14.19 -1.17
N ILE A 129 9.56 -14.04 -2.07
CA ILE A 129 8.23 -14.62 -1.88
C ILE A 129 8.33 -16.14 -2.14
N LYS A 130 7.94 -16.94 -1.15
CA LYS A 130 7.90 -18.41 -1.29
C LYS A 130 6.67 -18.82 -2.09
N ALA A 131 6.75 -18.75 -3.41
CA ALA A 131 5.71 -19.10 -4.36
C ALA A 131 6.25 -20.18 -5.34
N PRO A 132 6.13 -21.48 -5.01
CA PRO A 132 6.61 -22.54 -5.89
C PRO A 132 5.97 -22.52 -7.28
N ASN A 133 4.69 -22.17 -7.33
CA ASN A 133 3.98 -21.91 -8.57
C ASN A 133 3.13 -20.63 -8.41
N PRO A 134 3.45 -19.55 -9.15
CA PRO A 134 2.69 -18.29 -9.09
C PRO A 134 1.23 -18.39 -9.58
N ASP A 135 0.87 -19.46 -10.28
CA ASP A 135 -0.50 -19.69 -10.76
C ASP A 135 -1.42 -20.28 -9.69
N PHE A 136 -0.88 -20.72 -8.54
CA PHE A 136 -1.69 -21.18 -7.42
C PHE A 136 -2.42 -20.01 -6.75
N GLU A 137 -3.56 -20.30 -6.14
CA GLU A 137 -4.33 -19.31 -5.37
C GLU A 137 -3.49 -18.74 -4.23
N VAL A 138 -3.67 -17.44 -3.96
CA VAL A 138 -2.96 -16.73 -2.90
C VAL A 138 -3.30 -17.28 -1.50
N THR A 139 -4.44 -17.94 -1.34
CA THR A 139 -4.89 -18.61 -0.13
C THR A 139 -4.00 -19.77 0.30
N SER A 140 -3.27 -20.40 -0.64
CA SER A 140 -2.32 -21.48 -0.35
C SER A 140 -1.05 -21.03 0.38
N MET A 141 -0.84 -19.71 0.51
CA MET A 141 0.36 -19.15 1.11
C MET A 141 0.23 -18.92 2.62
N SER A 142 1.38 -18.96 3.33
CA SER A 142 1.45 -18.50 4.71
C SER A 142 1.15 -16.99 4.83
N GLY A 143 0.68 -16.54 6.00
CA GLY A 143 0.36 -15.14 6.24
C GLY A 143 1.52 -14.19 5.93
N GLY A 144 2.76 -14.56 6.23
CA GLY A 144 3.93 -13.76 5.89
C GLY A 144 4.15 -13.63 4.38
N ASN A 145 3.98 -14.71 3.61
CA ASN A 145 4.07 -14.64 2.15
C ASN A 145 2.92 -13.87 1.53
N GLN A 146 1.69 -14.01 2.05
CA GLN A 146 0.56 -13.18 1.65
C GLN A 146 0.85 -11.69 1.85
N GLN A 147 1.46 -11.31 2.98
CA GLN A 147 1.85 -9.93 3.25
C GLN A 147 2.88 -9.43 2.24
N LYS A 148 3.88 -10.26 1.92
CA LYS A 148 4.85 -9.93 0.88
C LYS A 148 4.18 -9.73 -0.50
N VAL A 149 3.16 -10.51 -0.84
CA VAL A 149 2.38 -10.33 -2.08
C VAL A 149 1.66 -8.98 -2.09
N VAL A 150 1.02 -8.57 -0.97
CA VAL A 150 0.37 -7.25 -0.87
C VAL A 150 1.37 -6.12 -1.07
N ILE A 151 2.53 -6.21 -0.44
CA ILE A 151 3.58 -5.19 -0.57
C ILE A 151 4.13 -5.17 -2.00
N ALA A 152 4.49 -6.33 -2.55
CA ALA A 152 5.00 -6.47 -3.92
C ALA A 152 4.05 -5.89 -4.97
N LYS A 153 2.75 -6.15 -4.83
CA LYS A 153 1.69 -5.58 -5.68
C LYS A 153 1.80 -4.07 -5.81
N TRP A 154 2.03 -3.39 -4.69
CA TRP A 154 2.18 -1.94 -4.69
C TRP A 154 3.56 -1.48 -5.17
N LEU A 155 4.64 -2.18 -4.79
CA LEU A 155 6.00 -1.85 -5.22
C LEU A 155 6.19 -1.99 -6.74
N MET A 156 5.47 -2.89 -7.41
CA MET A 156 5.43 -2.98 -8.87
C MET A 156 4.94 -1.69 -9.55
N ARG A 157 4.24 -0.80 -8.83
CA ARG A 157 3.90 0.55 -9.32
C ARG A 157 4.99 1.59 -9.11
N LYS A 158 6.05 1.27 -8.35
CA LYS A 158 7.10 2.20 -7.93
C LYS A 158 6.53 3.43 -7.22
N PRO A 159 5.83 3.23 -6.09
CA PRO A 159 5.26 4.34 -5.33
C PRO A 159 6.36 5.21 -4.74
N ARG A 160 6.10 6.51 -4.61
CA ARG A 160 6.99 7.47 -3.95
C ARG A 160 6.65 7.64 -2.47
N ILE A 161 5.39 7.40 -2.12
CA ILE A 161 4.84 7.53 -0.77
C ILE A 161 4.12 6.23 -0.43
N ILE A 162 4.53 5.59 0.67
CA ILE A 162 3.99 4.31 1.10
C ILE A 162 3.37 4.47 2.48
N LEU A 163 2.06 4.35 2.56
CA LEU A 163 1.29 4.32 3.80
C LEU A 163 1.18 2.85 4.25
N LEU A 164 1.59 2.56 5.48
CA LEU A 164 1.59 1.21 6.05
C LEU A 164 0.71 1.18 7.29
N ASN A 165 -0.44 0.52 7.21
CA ASN A 165 -1.33 0.35 8.34
C ASN A 165 -1.11 -1.02 8.97
N ASP A 166 -0.37 -1.05 10.06
CA ASP A 166 0.05 -2.27 10.80
C ASP A 166 0.51 -3.43 9.88
N PRO A 167 1.54 -3.21 9.04
CA PRO A 167 1.96 -4.18 8.03
C PRO A 167 2.52 -5.47 8.63
N THR A 168 2.72 -5.50 9.93
CA THR A 168 3.30 -6.65 10.66
C THR A 168 2.28 -7.51 11.38
N ARG A 169 1.00 -7.20 11.24
CA ARG A 169 -0.08 -7.95 11.89
C ARG A 169 -0.17 -9.37 11.36
N GLY A 170 -0.12 -10.33 12.30
CA GLY A 170 -0.30 -11.76 11.98
C GLY A 170 0.80 -12.36 11.10
N ILE A 171 2.04 -11.87 11.20
CA ILE A 171 3.22 -12.46 10.56
C ILE A 171 4.27 -12.84 11.62
N ASP A 172 5.10 -13.81 11.29
CA ASP A 172 6.18 -14.29 12.15
C ASP A 172 7.33 -13.29 12.28
N VAL A 173 8.18 -13.52 13.30
CA VAL A 173 9.30 -12.61 13.64
C VAL A 173 10.31 -12.50 12.50
N GLY A 174 10.61 -13.60 11.80
CA GLY A 174 11.54 -13.60 10.68
C GLY A 174 11.03 -12.72 9.53
N THR A 175 9.76 -12.89 9.15
CA THR A 175 9.13 -12.06 8.12
C THR A 175 9.06 -10.58 8.54
N LYS A 176 8.86 -10.25 9.84
CA LYS A 176 8.93 -8.87 10.33
C LYS A 176 10.30 -8.24 10.10
N GLN A 177 11.36 -8.97 10.38
CA GLN A 177 12.74 -8.47 10.17
C GLN A 177 13.02 -8.20 8.70
N GLU A 178 12.60 -9.12 7.81
CA GLU A 178 12.72 -8.94 6.36
C GLU A 178 11.95 -7.70 5.88
N LEU A 179 10.74 -7.50 6.41
CA LEU A 179 9.93 -6.32 6.10
C LEU A 179 10.61 -5.02 6.54
N TYR A 180 11.15 -4.97 7.76
CA TYR A 180 11.85 -3.77 8.24
C TYR A 180 13.11 -3.46 7.42
N ALA A 181 13.86 -4.49 7.01
CA ALA A 181 14.99 -4.32 6.11
C ALA A 181 14.55 -3.76 4.73
N LEU A 182 13.44 -4.27 4.19
CA LEU A 182 12.85 -3.77 2.95
C LEU A 182 12.44 -2.29 3.08
N LEU A 183 11.75 -1.91 4.17
CA LEU A 183 11.30 -0.53 4.37
C LEU A 183 12.49 0.44 4.46
N ARG A 184 13.57 0.05 5.14
CA ARG A 184 14.79 0.85 5.19
C ARG A 184 15.40 1.03 3.80
N LYS A 185 15.55 -0.06 3.04
CA LYS A 185 16.03 0.00 1.66
C LYS A 185 15.20 0.96 0.80
N LEU A 186 13.87 0.87 0.88
CA LEU A 186 12.98 1.75 0.12
C LEU A 186 13.11 3.22 0.53
N ALA A 187 13.31 3.49 1.82
CA ALA A 187 13.58 4.84 2.31
C ALA A 187 14.93 5.35 1.80
N ASP A 188 15.99 4.54 1.86
CA ASP A 188 17.30 4.89 1.32
C ASP A 188 17.26 5.17 -0.20
N GLU A 189 16.33 4.52 -0.92
CA GLU A 189 16.04 4.78 -2.33
C GLU A 189 15.15 6.02 -2.56
N GLY A 190 14.76 6.71 -1.50
CA GLY A 190 14.02 7.98 -1.54
C GLY A 190 12.51 7.87 -1.34
N ALA A 191 11.95 6.71 -1.00
CA ALA A 191 10.54 6.62 -0.67
C ALA A 191 10.24 7.30 0.67
N ALA A 192 9.13 8.07 0.74
CA ALA A 192 8.55 8.56 1.98
C ALA A 192 7.62 7.48 2.58
N ILE A 193 7.83 7.08 3.83
CA ILE A 193 7.11 5.96 4.45
C ILE A 193 6.47 6.40 5.76
#